data_c914c8d37538aec01e90755e04cdfaf4
#
_entry.id   c914c8d37538aec01e90755e04cdfaf4
#
_cell.length_a   1.000
_cell.length_b   1.000
_cell.length_c   1.000
_cell.angle_alpha   90.00
_cell.angle_beta   90.00
_cell.angle_gamma   90.00
#
_symmetry.space_group_name_H-M   'P 1'
#
loop_
_entity.id
_entity.type
_entity.pdbx_description
1 polymer ?
#
loop_
_entity_poly.entity_id
_entity_poly.type
_entity_poly.pdbx_seq_one_letter_code
_entity_poly.pdbx_strand_id
1 'polypeptide(L)'
;MVYMFEYTDVSRLDAGAALGVLEQAQQARRQAEVQEALAMLRVVRTYRHQIPTDKIRLAGDGTGLVDDFACLELAAALHRAVESVTAEVVELLNLETRLPRLWETVVACGIPLWQARRVARITGELSLARARWVDATIAPFVTRL
;
A
#
# COMPACT_ATOMS: atom_id res chain seq x y z
N MET A 1 12.50 -8.07 14.78
CA MET A 1 12.73 -6.86 15.62
C MET A 1 11.41 -6.15 15.81
N VAL A 2 11.02 -5.97 17.04
CA VAL A 2 9.77 -5.24 17.35
C VAL A 2 10.13 -3.76 17.51
N TYR A 3 9.69 -2.94 16.57
CA TYR A 3 9.74 -1.50 16.76
C TYR A 3 8.61 -1.11 17.71
N MET A 4 8.96 -0.83 18.95
CA MET A 4 8.01 -0.20 19.85
C MET A 4 8.04 1.31 19.59
N PHE A 5 6.90 1.83 19.14
CA PHE A 5 6.66 3.26 19.15
C PHE A 5 6.60 3.71 20.61
N GLU A 6 7.57 4.48 21.05
CA GLU A 6 7.56 5.01 22.41
C GLU A 6 6.49 6.08 22.55
N TYR A 7 5.58 5.85 23.48
CA TYR A 7 4.53 6.78 23.79
C TYR A 7 5.10 7.97 24.56
N THR A 8 4.99 9.17 23.99
CA THR A 8 5.46 10.39 24.63
C THR A 8 4.32 11.09 25.36
N ASP A 9 4.52 11.41 26.62
CA ASP A 9 3.58 12.25 27.36
C ASP A 9 3.66 13.69 26.83
N VAL A 10 2.60 14.14 26.15
CA VAL A 10 2.54 15.46 25.51
C VAL A 10 1.93 16.54 26.41
N SER A 11 1.42 16.20 27.59
CA SER A 11 0.58 17.09 28.42
C SER A 11 1.29 18.37 28.88
N ARG A 12 2.63 18.36 28.92
CA ARG A 12 3.45 19.49 29.37
C ARG A 12 4.30 20.15 28.29
N LEU A 13 4.13 19.68 27.03
CA LEU A 13 4.89 20.24 25.92
C LEU A 13 4.28 21.58 25.48
N ASP A 14 5.14 22.50 25.04
CA ASP A 14 4.70 23.66 24.31
C ASP A 14 4.28 23.29 22.87
N ALA A 15 3.76 24.24 22.13
CA ALA A 15 3.28 23.99 20.75
C ALA A 15 4.38 23.51 19.82
N GLY A 16 5.59 24.06 19.92
CA GLY A 16 6.72 23.68 19.09
C GLY A 16 7.16 22.23 19.35
N ALA A 17 7.30 21.85 20.61
CA ALA A 17 7.65 20.48 20.98
C ALA A 17 6.54 19.48 20.64
N ALA A 18 5.27 19.86 20.80
CA ALA A 18 4.13 19.04 20.42
C ALA A 18 4.07 18.82 18.89
N LEU A 19 4.39 19.83 18.08
CA LEU A 19 4.51 19.68 16.62
C LEU A 19 5.61 18.69 16.24
N GLY A 20 6.73 18.69 16.96
CA GLY A 20 7.79 17.71 16.76
C GLY A 20 7.34 16.28 17.03
N VAL A 21 6.57 16.05 18.09
CA VAL A 21 5.97 14.74 18.40
C VAL A 21 4.98 14.33 17.32
N LEU A 22 4.16 15.26 16.83
CA LEU A 22 3.20 15.02 15.77
C LEU A 22 3.90 14.59 14.46
N GLU A 23 4.98 15.26 14.07
CA GLU A 23 5.78 14.92 12.91
C GLU A 23 6.38 13.52 13.02
N GLN A 24 6.93 13.19 14.20
CA GLN A 24 7.49 11.85 14.45
C GLN A 24 6.40 10.76 14.37
N ALA A 25 5.23 11.02 14.96
CA ALA A 25 4.10 10.09 14.92
C ALA A 25 3.62 9.87 13.48
N GLN A 26 3.54 10.93 12.68
CA GLN A 26 3.16 10.85 11.28
C GLN A 26 4.17 10.02 10.47
N GLN A 27 5.45 10.22 10.70
CA GLN A 27 6.51 9.46 10.04
C GLN A 27 6.45 7.98 10.43
N ALA A 28 6.27 7.67 11.70
CA ALA A 28 6.09 6.29 12.17
C ALA A 28 4.86 5.63 11.55
N ARG A 29 3.77 6.37 11.40
CA ARG A 29 2.55 5.89 10.75
C ARG A 29 2.79 5.56 9.28
N ARG A 30 3.49 6.43 8.53
CA ARG A 30 3.84 6.16 7.13
C ARG A 30 4.69 4.91 6.99
N GLN A 31 5.68 4.74 7.85
CA GLN A 31 6.52 3.54 7.85
C GLN A 31 5.70 2.28 8.12
N ALA A 32 4.78 2.33 9.09
CA ALA A 32 3.89 1.22 9.42
C ALA A 32 2.94 0.88 8.27
N GLU A 33 2.38 1.88 7.59
CA GLU A 33 1.52 1.69 6.41
C GLU A 33 2.27 1.01 5.27
N VAL A 34 3.50 1.42 5.00
CA VAL A 34 4.36 0.80 3.98
C VAL A 34 4.67 -0.65 4.36
N GLN A 35 5.04 -0.90 5.60
CA GLN A 35 5.34 -2.25 6.09
C GLN A 35 4.11 -3.17 5.96
N GLU A 36 2.94 -2.69 6.32
CA GLU A 36 1.69 -3.42 6.17
C GLU A 36 1.41 -3.75 4.69
N ALA A 37 1.55 -2.76 3.81
CA ALA A 37 1.35 -2.95 2.37
C ALA A 37 2.31 -3.99 1.79
N LEU A 38 3.58 -3.94 2.14
CA LEU A 38 4.58 -4.92 1.70
C LEU A 38 4.24 -6.33 2.20
N ALA A 39 3.81 -6.46 3.45
CA ALA A 39 3.40 -7.73 4.03
C ALA A 39 2.14 -8.29 3.35
N MET A 40 1.14 -7.44 3.08
CA MET A 40 -0.07 -7.84 2.36
C MET A 40 0.28 -8.37 0.96
N LEU A 41 1.13 -7.67 0.22
CA LEU A 41 1.58 -8.13 -1.10
C LEU A 41 2.33 -9.45 -1.02
N ARG A 42 3.15 -9.64 0.02
CA ARG A 42 3.87 -10.89 0.22
C ARG A 42 2.93 -12.05 0.49
N VAL A 43 1.91 -11.85 1.34
CA VAL A 43 0.88 -12.86 1.60
C VAL A 43 0.17 -13.24 0.31
N VAL A 44 -0.29 -12.25 -0.45
CA VAL A 44 -1.03 -12.49 -1.72
C VAL A 44 -0.19 -13.30 -2.72
N ARG A 45 1.11 -13.06 -2.79
CA ARG A 45 2.00 -13.75 -3.72
C ARG A 45 2.39 -15.15 -3.28
N THR A 46 2.50 -15.38 -1.99
CA THR A 46 3.01 -16.65 -1.45
C THR A 46 1.91 -17.55 -0.90
N TYR A 47 0.71 -17.02 -0.68
CA TYR A 47 -0.40 -17.80 -0.16
C TYR A 47 -0.74 -18.96 -1.10
N ARG A 48 -0.87 -20.15 -0.49
CA ARG A 48 -1.35 -21.35 -1.17
C ARG A 48 -2.37 -22.04 -0.28
N HIS A 49 -3.56 -22.21 -0.80
CA HIS A 49 -4.60 -22.97 -0.10
C HIS A 49 -4.21 -24.47 -0.08
N GLN A 50 -4.56 -25.19 1.00
CA GLN A 50 -4.27 -26.63 1.12
C GLN A 50 -5.02 -27.46 0.06
N ILE A 51 -6.21 -27.04 -0.32
CA ILE A 51 -6.98 -27.64 -1.41
C ILE A 51 -6.68 -26.85 -2.68
N PRO A 52 -6.46 -27.51 -3.84
CA PRO A 52 -6.26 -26.77 -5.09
C PRO A 52 -7.39 -25.80 -5.34
N THR A 53 -7.03 -24.55 -5.54
CA THR A 53 -7.97 -23.46 -5.86
C THR A 53 -7.58 -22.81 -7.16
N ASP A 54 -8.53 -22.12 -7.80
CA ASP A 54 -8.27 -21.38 -9.00
C ASP A 54 -7.40 -20.16 -8.68
N LYS A 55 -6.48 -19.86 -9.58
CA LYS A 55 -5.75 -18.60 -9.59
C LYS A 55 -6.46 -17.62 -10.50
N ILE A 56 -6.63 -16.40 -10.04
CA ILE A 56 -7.33 -15.36 -10.77
C ILE A 56 -6.44 -14.13 -10.94
N ARG A 57 -6.72 -13.35 -11.97
CA ARG A 57 -6.18 -12.01 -12.09
C ARG A 57 -7.12 -11.04 -11.38
N LEU A 58 -6.69 -10.59 -10.22
CA LEU A 58 -7.51 -9.75 -9.34
C LEU A 58 -7.44 -8.28 -9.75
N ALA A 59 -6.29 -7.82 -10.24
CA ALA A 59 -6.03 -6.41 -10.52
C ALA A 59 -5.90 -6.15 -12.04
N GLY A 60 -5.37 -4.99 -12.41
CA GLY A 60 -5.31 -4.53 -13.79
C GLY A 60 -4.35 -5.29 -14.68
N ASP A 61 -4.32 -4.89 -15.94
CA ASP A 61 -3.44 -5.48 -16.96
C ASP A 61 -1.99 -5.50 -16.51
N GLY A 62 -1.33 -6.64 -16.68
CA GLY A 62 0.08 -6.86 -16.31
C GLY A 62 0.30 -7.34 -14.89
N THR A 63 -0.72 -7.37 -14.03
CA THR A 63 -0.61 -7.97 -12.70
C THR A 63 -0.70 -9.49 -12.80
N GLY A 64 0.03 -10.18 -11.92
CA GLY A 64 0.05 -11.63 -11.90
C GLY A 64 -1.23 -12.27 -11.37
N LEU A 65 -1.32 -13.59 -11.50
CA LEU A 65 -2.41 -14.38 -10.93
C LEU A 65 -2.17 -14.58 -9.43
N VAL A 66 -3.26 -14.56 -8.65
CA VAL A 66 -3.25 -14.80 -7.22
C VAL A 66 -4.23 -15.90 -6.85
N ASP A 67 -3.99 -16.55 -5.71
CA ASP A 67 -4.93 -17.52 -5.15
C ASP A 67 -6.24 -16.82 -4.77
N ASP A 68 -7.37 -17.40 -5.15
CA ASP A 68 -8.70 -16.81 -4.93
C ASP A 68 -9.01 -16.60 -3.43
N PHE A 69 -8.40 -17.38 -2.54
CA PHE A 69 -8.64 -17.30 -1.10
C PHE A 69 -7.68 -16.36 -0.35
N ALA A 70 -6.68 -15.77 -1.01
CA ALA A 70 -5.68 -14.94 -0.33
C ALA A 70 -6.31 -13.72 0.37
N CYS A 71 -7.28 -13.06 -0.26
CA CYS A 71 -7.95 -11.91 0.33
C CYS A 71 -8.82 -12.27 1.54
N LEU A 72 -9.41 -13.46 1.55
CA LEU A 72 -10.16 -13.97 2.70
C LEU A 72 -9.24 -14.17 3.91
N GLU A 73 -8.07 -14.76 3.70
CA GLU A 73 -7.07 -14.93 4.77
C GLU A 73 -6.59 -13.58 5.32
N LEU A 74 -6.33 -12.62 4.45
CA LEU A 74 -5.94 -11.28 4.87
C LEU A 74 -7.05 -10.60 5.66
N ALA A 75 -8.29 -10.69 5.19
CA ALA A 75 -9.43 -10.09 5.86
C ALA A 75 -9.61 -10.66 7.28
N ALA A 76 -9.46 -11.98 7.43
CA ALA A 76 -9.52 -12.64 8.72
C ALA A 76 -8.39 -12.16 9.65
N ALA A 77 -7.16 -12.09 9.15
CA ALA A 77 -6.00 -11.66 9.93
C ALA A 77 -6.09 -10.20 10.35
N LEU A 78 -6.64 -9.33 9.51
CA LEU A 78 -6.77 -7.89 9.75
C LEU A 78 -8.07 -7.50 10.47
N HIS A 79 -8.97 -8.43 10.68
CA HIS A 79 -10.32 -8.19 11.26
C HIS A 79 -11.08 -7.10 10.48
N ARG A 80 -11.02 -7.19 9.16
CA ARG A 80 -11.67 -6.24 8.24
C ARG A 80 -12.58 -6.97 7.26
N ALA A 81 -13.53 -6.22 6.67
CA ALA A 81 -14.40 -6.76 5.63
C ALA A 81 -13.59 -7.19 4.40
N VAL A 82 -13.93 -8.35 3.82
CA VAL A 82 -13.20 -8.91 2.68
C VAL A 82 -13.24 -7.97 1.46
N GLU A 83 -14.33 -7.27 1.24
CA GLU A 83 -14.48 -6.32 0.12
C GLU A 83 -13.50 -5.16 0.26
N SER A 84 -13.32 -4.64 1.47
CA SER A 84 -12.39 -3.56 1.77
C SER A 84 -10.94 -3.98 1.56
N VAL A 85 -10.58 -5.16 2.06
CA VAL A 85 -9.23 -5.73 1.91
C VAL A 85 -8.95 -6.03 0.44
N THR A 86 -9.90 -6.60 -0.28
CA THR A 86 -9.76 -6.91 -1.71
C THR A 86 -9.51 -5.64 -2.52
N ALA A 87 -10.26 -4.57 -2.27
CA ALA A 87 -10.05 -3.29 -2.93
C ALA A 87 -8.65 -2.73 -2.68
N GLU A 88 -8.15 -2.84 -1.46
CA GLU A 88 -6.79 -2.41 -1.11
C GLU A 88 -5.73 -3.26 -1.81
N VAL A 89 -5.89 -4.58 -1.83
CA VAL A 89 -4.97 -5.49 -2.52
C VAL A 89 -4.91 -5.18 -4.02
N VAL A 90 -6.05 -4.93 -4.65
CA VAL A 90 -6.12 -4.53 -6.07
C VAL A 90 -5.29 -3.27 -6.31
N GLU A 91 -5.47 -2.25 -5.50
CA GLU A 91 -4.72 -1.00 -5.63
C GLU A 91 -3.22 -1.20 -5.39
N LEU A 92 -2.82 -2.02 -4.41
CA LEU A 92 -1.42 -2.33 -4.12
C LEU A 92 -0.76 -3.11 -5.26
N LEU A 93 -1.44 -4.10 -5.82
CA LEU A 93 -0.94 -4.85 -6.99
C LEU A 93 -0.76 -3.93 -8.20
N ASN A 94 -1.71 -3.05 -8.43
CA ASN A 94 -1.61 -2.06 -9.49
C ASN A 94 -0.44 -1.10 -9.28
N LEU A 95 -0.24 -0.62 -8.06
CA LEU A 95 0.89 0.26 -7.72
C LEU A 95 2.22 -0.41 -8.01
N GLU A 96 2.43 -1.58 -7.44
CA GLU A 96 3.73 -2.24 -7.52
C GLU A 96 4.09 -2.64 -8.96
N THR A 97 3.15 -3.17 -9.72
CA THR A 97 3.39 -3.71 -11.06
C THR A 97 3.27 -2.65 -12.16
N ARG A 98 2.29 -1.77 -12.04
CA ARG A 98 1.87 -0.89 -13.13
C ARG A 98 2.36 0.54 -12.96
N LEU A 99 2.69 0.95 -11.73
CA LEU A 99 3.16 2.29 -11.37
C LEU A 99 4.46 2.19 -10.55
N PRO A 100 5.53 1.60 -11.11
CA PRO A 100 6.73 1.25 -10.33
C PRO A 100 7.46 2.47 -9.75
N ARG A 101 7.49 3.60 -10.44
CA ARG A 101 8.15 4.81 -9.93
C ARG A 101 7.38 5.43 -8.77
N LEU A 102 6.06 5.47 -8.88
CA LEU A 102 5.20 5.93 -7.79
C LEU A 102 5.34 5.00 -6.58
N TRP A 103 5.39 3.70 -6.82
CA TRP A 103 5.60 2.71 -5.77
C TRP A 103 6.94 2.90 -5.03
N GLU A 104 8.03 3.16 -5.76
CA GLU A 104 9.32 3.49 -5.14
C GLU A 104 9.23 4.69 -4.21
N THR A 105 8.51 5.73 -4.61
CA THR A 105 8.29 6.93 -3.79
C THR A 105 7.51 6.61 -2.52
N VAL A 106 6.48 5.77 -2.62
CA VAL A 106 5.70 5.30 -1.46
C VAL A 106 6.58 4.52 -0.49
N VAL A 107 7.34 3.55 -1.00
CA VAL A 107 8.22 2.71 -0.16
C VAL A 107 9.28 3.55 0.56
N ALA A 108 9.75 4.60 -0.09
CA ALA A 108 10.67 5.57 0.53
C ALA A 108 9.96 6.58 1.47
N CYS A 109 8.67 6.43 1.71
CA CYS A 109 7.86 7.34 2.52
C CYS A 109 7.81 8.78 1.98
N GLY A 110 8.03 8.95 0.67
CA GLY A 110 8.04 10.26 0.02
C GLY A 110 6.63 10.85 -0.19
N ILE A 111 5.62 10.00 -0.29
CA ILE A 111 4.21 10.40 -0.37
C ILE A 111 3.36 9.47 0.48
N PRO A 112 2.19 9.93 0.96
CA PRO A 112 1.25 9.06 1.65
C PRO A 112 0.72 7.94 0.74
N LEU A 113 0.56 6.75 1.30
CA LEU A 113 0.04 5.61 0.57
C LEU A 113 -1.35 5.88 -0.06
N TRP A 114 -2.22 6.61 0.64
CA TRP A 114 -3.57 6.90 0.15
C TRP A 114 -3.57 7.69 -1.16
N GLN A 115 -2.61 8.60 -1.36
CA GLN A 115 -2.47 9.35 -2.62
C GLN A 115 -2.09 8.44 -3.77
N ALA A 116 -1.13 7.56 -3.54
CA ALA A 116 -0.70 6.58 -4.56
C ALA A 116 -1.82 5.59 -4.88
N ARG A 117 -2.56 5.11 -3.88
CA ARG A 117 -3.72 4.24 -4.09
C ARG A 117 -4.78 4.90 -4.95
N ARG A 118 -4.99 6.20 -4.77
CA ARG A 118 -5.93 6.97 -5.60
C ARG A 118 -5.51 6.98 -7.07
N VAL A 119 -4.23 7.18 -7.35
CA VAL A 119 -3.69 7.10 -8.73
C VAL A 119 -3.87 5.69 -9.29
N ALA A 120 -3.58 4.67 -8.52
CA ALA A 120 -3.77 3.28 -8.92
C ALA A 120 -5.23 2.97 -9.29
N ARG A 121 -6.17 3.52 -8.53
CA ARG A 121 -7.61 3.37 -8.79
C ARG A 121 -8.01 4.04 -10.11
N ILE A 122 -7.58 5.28 -10.33
CA ILE A 122 -7.91 6.06 -11.52
C ILE A 122 -7.34 5.40 -12.79
N THR A 123 -6.16 4.81 -12.69
CA THR A 123 -5.45 4.19 -13.84
C THR A 123 -5.72 2.69 -13.99
N GLY A 124 -6.56 2.12 -13.13
CA GLY A 124 -6.76 0.67 -13.05
C GLY A 124 -7.24 -0.01 -14.33
N GLU A 125 -8.00 0.70 -15.17
CA GLU A 125 -8.55 0.19 -16.42
C GLU A 125 -7.63 0.41 -17.64
N LEU A 126 -6.54 1.15 -17.47
CA LEU A 126 -5.59 1.38 -18.56
C LEU A 126 -4.79 0.10 -18.87
N SER A 127 -4.31 -0.02 -20.11
CA SER A 127 -3.32 -1.02 -20.44
C SER A 127 -2.04 -0.82 -19.62
N LEU A 128 -1.24 -1.88 -19.47
CA LEU A 128 0.04 -1.80 -18.76
C LEU A 128 0.94 -0.69 -19.33
N ALA A 129 1.03 -0.60 -20.66
CA ALA A 129 1.84 0.42 -21.32
C ALA A 129 1.38 1.84 -21.00
N ARG A 130 0.05 2.08 -21.03
CA ARG A 130 -0.52 3.39 -20.70
C ARG A 130 -0.36 3.74 -19.23
N ALA A 131 -0.57 2.77 -18.33
CA ALA A 131 -0.36 2.99 -16.91
C ALA A 131 1.09 3.37 -16.61
N ARG A 132 2.05 2.68 -17.21
CA ARG A 132 3.48 3.00 -17.07
C ARG A 132 3.86 4.34 -17.67
N TRP A 133 3.20 4.73 -18.75
CA TRP A 133 3.38 6.08 -19.30
C TRP A 133 2.89 7.15 -18.32
N VAL A 134 1.73 6.96 -17.71
CA VAL A 134 1.21 7.87 -16.67
C VAL A 134 2.20 7.94 -15.51
N ASP A 135 2.67 6.79 -15.01
CA ASP A 135 3.63 6.70 -13.94
C ASP A 135 4.90 7.51 -14.22
N ALA A 136 5.50 7.32 -15.39
CA ALA A 136 6.69 8.05 -15.81
C ALA A 136 6.43 9.56 -15.93
N THR A 137 5.23 9.95 -16.36
CA THR A 137 4.86 11.36 -16.55
C THR A 137 4.64 12.08 -15.22
N ILE A 138 3.99 11.45 -14.25
CA ILE A 138 3.66 12.10 -12.97
C ILE A 138 4.75 11.97 -11.91
N ALA A 139 5.59 10.94 -11.97
CA ALA A 139 6.58 10.65 -10.94
C ALA A 139 7.47 11.85 -10.55
N PRO A 140 7.96 12.68 -11.49
CA PRO A 140 8.79 13.84 -11.14
C PRO A 140 8.06 14.92 -10.34
N PHE A 141 6.72 14.92 -10.35
CA PHE A 141 5.89 15.97 -9.76
C PHE A 141 5.21 15.55 -8.46
N VAL A 142 5.19 14.26 -8.15
CA VAL A 142 4.39 13.72 -7.05
C VAL A 142 4.82 14.24 -5.69
N THR A 143 6.11 14.46 -5.49
CA THR A 143 6.65 14.99 -4.24
C THR A 143 6.40 16.50 -4.05
N ARG A 144 5.85 17.15 -5.05
CA ARG A 144 5.53 18.60 -5.02
C ARG A 144 4.06 18.89 -4.76
N LEU A 145 3.25 17.84 -4.64
CA LEU A 145 1.81 17.98 -4.43
C LEU A 145 1.46 18.14 -2.95
#